data_009f7c1f03add2f5afdcb2e8f30eb40d
#
_entry.id   009f7c1f03add2f5afdcb2e8f30eb40d
#
_cell.length_a   1.000
_cell.length_b   1.000
_cell.length_c   1.000
_cell.angle_alpha   90.00
_cell.angle_beta   90.00
_cell.angle_gamma   90.00
#
_symmetry.space_group_name_H-M   'P 1'
#
loop_
_entity.id
_entity.type
_entity.pdbx_description
1 polymer ?
#
loop_
_entity_poly.entity_id
_entity_poly.type
_entity_poly.pdbx_seq_one_letter_code
_entity_poly.pdbx_strand_id
1 'polypeptide(L)'
;MEMVVVESSSGMVEEHTTHSLEDSVKILECNVAALREKTCHYENASLETFKKIGAYGIQIIKMQVTLGKTMIHDKHRWKSIEMWSAQIPRTWDDRLLILECLELLGTLYIELLHAQEIESKLLEERVNVDRPSGPLIRSIME
;
A
#
# COMPACT_ATOMS: atom_id res chain seq x y z
N MET A 1 -6.60 11.16 -4.41
CA MET A 1 -6.60 10.07 -3.41
C MET A 1 -5.19 9.52 -3.28
N GLU A 2 -4.63 9.56 -2.09
CA GLU A 2 -3.26 9.09 -1.85
C GLU A 2 -3.22 7.56 -1.87
N MET A 3 -2.37 7.00 -2.73
CA MET A 3 -2.11 5.56 -2.82
C MET A 3 -0.79 5.18 -2.17
N VAL A 4 0.06 6.16 -1.89
CA VAL A 4 1.39 5.97 -1.31
C VAL A 4 1.59 6.95 -0.17
N VAL A 5 1.93 6.43 0.99
CA VAL A 5 2.30 7.21 2.19
C VAL A 5 3.78 6.96 2.47
N VAL A 6 4.52 8.02 2.73
CA VAL A 6 5.94 7.93 3.08
C VAL A 6 6.15 8.52 4.48
N GLU A 7 6.71 7.73 5.38
CA GLU A 7 7.10 8.15 6.73
C GLU A 7 8.60 7.92 6.94
N SER A 8 9.26 8.91 7.50
CA SER A 8 10.68 8.85 7.83
C SER A 8 10.89 9.11 9.31
N SER A 9 11.43 8.13 10.02
CA SER A 9 11.84 8.31 11.41
C SER A 9 13.12 9.14 11.46
N SER A 10 13.06 10.31 12.09
CA SER A 10 14.22 11.17 12.30
C SER A 10 15.11 10.61 13.41
N GLY A 11 16.27 10.15 13.06
CA GLY A 11 17.30 9.71 14.01
C GLY A 11 18.43 8.95 13.34
N MET A 12 19.46 9.67 12.90
CA MET A 12 20.64 8.98 12.32
C MET A 12 21.46 8.19 13.35
N VAL A 13 21.33 8.49 14.64
CA VAL A 13 22.26 7.98 15.67
C VAL A 13 21.59 7.08 16.70
N GLU A 14 20.36 7.37 17.11
CA GLU A 14 19.64 6.54 18.08
C GLU A 14 18.26 6.17 17.53
N GLU A 15 17.95 4.88 17.58
CA GLU A 15 16.63 4.36 17.26
C GLU A 15 15.75 4.44 18.50
N HIS A 16 14.74 5.30 18.45
CA HIS A 16 13.66 5.23 19.41
C HIS A 16 12.62 4.22 18.87
N THR A 17 12.69 3.01 19.35
CA THR A 17 11.80 1.89 18.94
C THR A 17 10.32 2.29 19.03
N THR A 18 9.96 3.12 20.00
CA THR A 18 8.60 3.65 20.18
C THR A 18 8.18 4.52 18.98
N HIS A 19 9.03 5.41 18.48
CA HIS A 19 8.72 6.25 17.32
C HIS A 19 8.61 5.45 16.03
N SER A 20 9.47 4.44 15.86
CA SER A 20 9.39 3.56 14.68
C SER A 20 8.10 2.76 14.64
N LEU A 21 7.61 2.29 15.80
CA LEU A 21 6.31 1.61 15.91
C LEU A 21 5.14 2.57 15.66
N GLU A 22 5.19 3.77 16.21
CA GLU A 22 4.17 4.81 15.97
C GLU A 22 4.08 5.17 14.49
N ASP A 23 5.20 5.32 13.80
CA ASP A 23 5.24 5.61 12.36
C ASP A 23 4.70 4.45 11.52
N SER A 24 5.00 3.21 11.91
CA SER A 24 4.41 2.02 11.27
C SER A 24 2.90 1.97 11.42
N VAL A 25 2.38 2.28 12.62
CA VAL A 25 0.93 2.35 12.88
C VAL A 25 0.28 3.46 12.06
N LYS A 26 0.89 4.64 11.98
CA LYS A 26 0.38 5.75 11.14
C LYS A 26 0.25 5.34 9.68
N ILE A 27 1.27 4.67 9.11
CA ILE A 27 1.21 4.18 7.73
C ILE A 27 0.03 3.23 7.55
N LEU A 28 -0.16 2.28 8.47
CA LEU A 28 -1.27 1.33 8.43
C LEU A 28 -2.63 2.04 8.52
N GLU A 29 -2.78 2.99 9.43
CA GLU A 29 -4.01 3.77 9.59
C GLU A 29 -4.33 4.59 8.34
N CYS A 30 -3.35 5.27 7.76
CA CYS A 30 -3.51 6.02 6.51
C CYS A 30 -3.89 5.10 5.34
N ASN A 31 -3.23 3.95 5.20
CA ASN A 31 -3.52 2.98 4.16
C ASN A 31 -4.94 2.41 4.29
N VAL A 32 -5.35 2.05 5.50
CA VAL A 32 -6.70 1.54 5.77
C VAL A 32 -7.74 2.62 5.52
N ALA A 33 -7.48 3.87 5.93
CA ALA A 33 -8.39 5.00 5.67
C ALA A 33 -8.58 5.23 4.16
N ALA A 34 -7.49 5.24 3.39
CA ALA A 34 -7.54 5.38 1.93
C ALA A 34 -8.32 4.23 1.26
N LEU A 35 -8.11 2.99 1.70
CA LEU A 35 -8.85 1.85 1.16
C LEU A 35 -10.35 1.89 1.54
N ARG A 36 -10.68 2.33 2.76
CA ARG A 36 -12.08 2.54 3.17
C ARG A 36 -12.78 3.61 2.34
N GLU A 37 -12.11 4.72 2.05
CA GLU A 37 -12.63 5.74 1.15
C GLU A 37 -12.93 5.15 -0.24
N LYS A 38 -12.03 4.31 -0.77
CA LYS A 38 -12.25 3.59 -2.02
C LYS A 38 -13.44 2.63 -1.95
N THR A 39 -13.67 1.93 -0.83
CA THR A 39 -14.86 1.07 -0.69
C THR A 39 -16.15 1.85 -0.84
N CYS A 40 -16.23 3.05 -0.26
CA CYS A 40 -17.40 3.93 -0.42
C CYS A 40 -17.60 4.36 -1.88
N HIS A 41 -16.50 4.58 -2.59
CA HIS A 41 -16.56 5.03 -3.98
C HIS A 41 -17.00 3.91 -4.95
N TYR A 42 -16.64 2.68 -4.67
CA TYR A 42 -16.88 1.50 -5.51
C TYR A 42 -17.85 0.48 -4.88
N GLU A 43 -18.79 0.91 -4.05
CA GLU A 43 -19.68 0.04 -3.27
C GLU A 43 -20.45 -1.02 -4.08
N ASN A 44 -20.75 -0.72 -5.34
CA ASN A 44 -21.48 -1.61 -6.26
C ASN A 44 -20.57 -2.49 -7.14
N ALA A 45 -19.27 -2.39 -6.99
CA ALA A 45 -18.32 -3.24 -7.70
C ALA A 45 -18.06 -4.57 -6.96
N SER A 46 -17.38 -5.50 -7.64
CA SER A 46 -17.04 -6.80 -7.08
C SER A 46 -16.02 -6.71 -5.96
N LEU A 47 -16.30 -7.39 -4.85
CA LEU A 47 -15.34 -7.53 -3.74
C LEU A 47 -14.07 -8.28 -4.17
N GLU A 48 -14.20 -9.28 -5.05
CA GLU A 48 -13.05 -10.05 -5.54
C GLU A 48 -12.09 -9.20 -6.39
N THR A 49 -12.62 -8.25 -7.16
CA THR A 49 -11.80 -7.26 -7.88
C THR A 49 -11.13 -6.30 -6.90
N PHE A 50 -11.87 -5.83 -5.88
CA PHE A 50 -11.34 -4.91 -4.88
C PHE A 50 -10.25 -5.51 -4.00
N LYS A 51 -10.29 -6.81 -3.69
CA LYS A 51 -9.23 -7.52 -2.94
C LYS A 51 -7.86 -7.45 -3.59
N LYS A 52 -7.78 -7.17 -4.89
CA LYS A 52 -6.53 -7.06 -5.64
C LYS A 52 -5.88 -5.68 -5.52
N ILE A 53 -6.65 -4.67 -5.11
CA ILE A 53 -6.14 -3.32 -4.93
C ILE A 53 -5.46 -3.18 -3.57
N GLY A 54 -4.40 -2.39 -3.51
CA GLY A 54 -3.68 -2.10 -2.27
C GLY A 54 -3.35 -0.63 -2.12
N ALA A 55 -3.09 -0.23 -0.90
CA ALA A 55 -2.44 1.02 -0.56
C ALA A 55 -1.00 0.74 -0.12
N TYR A 56 -0.08 1.61 -0.47
CA TYR A 56 1.35 1.39 -0.28
C TYR A 56 1.90 2.33 0.78
N GLY A 57 2.85 1.82 1.56
CA GLY A 57 3.58 2.60 2.55
C GLY A 57 5.08 2.41 2.37
N ILE A 58 5.82 3.51 2.42
CA ILE A 58 7.27 3.49 2.48
C ILE A 58 7.68 3.99 3.85
N GLN A 59 8.37 3.15 4.59
CA GLN A 59 8.97 3.50 5.87
C GLN A 59 10.47 3.61 5.73
N ILE A 60 11.03 4.69 6.25
CA ILE A 60 12.48 4.91 6.29
C ILE A 60 12.91 4.97 7.75
N ILE A 61 13.68 3.97 8.17
CA ILE A 61 14.27 3.91 9.51
C ILE A 61 15.77 3.89 9.35
N LYS A 62 16.45 4.92 9.86
CA LYS A 62 17.88 5.13 9.63
C LYS A 62 18.16 5.18 8.13
N MET A 63 18.87 4.19 7.62
CA MET A 63 19.24 4.07 6.21
C MET A 63 18.53 2.91 5.52
N GLN A 64 17.55 2.31 6.16
CA GLN A 64 16.75 1.23 5.60
C GLN A 64 15.40 1.77 5.13
N VAL A 65 15.06 1.46 3.89
CA VAL A 65 13.78 1.76 3.26
C VAL A 65 12.99 0.48 3.13
N THR A 66 11.75 0.48 3.59
CA THR A 66 10.87 -0.68 3.50
C THR A 66 9.58 -0.29 2.78
N LEU A 67 9.24 -1.04 1.74
CA LEU A 67 8.00 -0.92 1.00
C LEU A 67 6.99 -1.95 1.51
N GLY A 68 5.85 -1.47 1.98
CA GLY A 68 4.73 -2.30 2.40
C GLY A 68 3.49 -2.11 1.54
N LYS A 69 2.64 -3.12 1.49
CA LYS A 69 1.34 -3.11 0.82
C LYS A 69 0.26 -3.54 1.80
N THR A 70 -0.78 -2.72 1.93
CA THR A 70 -1.97 -3.02 2.72
C THR A 70 -3.13 -3.29 1.79
N MET A 71 -3.87 -4.35 2.02
CA MET A 71 -5.05 -4.75 1.23
C MET A 71 -6.12 -5.34 2.14
N ILE A 72 -7.34 -5.41 1.65
CA ILE A 72 -8.41 -6.11 2.35
C ILE A 72 -8.18 -7.62 2.27
N HIS A 73 -8.32 -8.31 3.39
CA HIS A 73 -8.27 -9.77 3.44
C HIS A 73 -9.68 -10.36 3.40
N ASP A 74 -10.53 -9.90 4.30
CA ASP A 74 -11.96 -10.23 4.32
C ASP A 74 -12.77 -9.08 4.95
N LYS A 75 -14.06 -9.30 5.20
CA LYS A 75 -15.04 -8.30 5.65
C LYS A 75 -14.54 -7.34 6.75
N HIS A 76 -13.74 -7.85 7.69
CA HIS A 76 -13.31 -7.07 8.87
C HIS A 76 -11.80 -7.08 9.09
N ARG A 77 -11.04 -7.68 8.18
CA ARG A 77 -9.60 -7.86 8.34
C ARG A 77 -8.82 -7.26 7.18
N TRP A 78 -7.81 -6.50 7.55
CA TRP A 78 -6.83 -5.94 6.65
C TRP A 78 -5.55 -6.77 6.74
N LYS A 79 -4.86 -6.91 5.62
CA LYS A 79 -3.58 -7.59 5.52
C LYS A 79 -2.53 -6.60 5.08
N SER A 80 -1.45 -6.50 5.83
CA SER A 80 -0.27 -5.73 5.43
C SER A 80 0.91 -6.68 5.25
N ILE A 81 1.63 -6.52 4.16
CA ILE A 81 2.81 -7.31 3.83
C ILE A 81 3.97 -6.39 3.50
N GLU A 82 5.16 -6.79 3.91
CA GLU A 82 6.41 -6.22 3.43
C GLU A 82 6.70 -6.78 2.04
N MET A 83 6.91 -5.91 1.06
CA MET A 83 7.18 -6.31 -0.31
C MET A 83 8.66 -6.29 -0.63
N TRP A 84 9.35 -5.27 -0.17
CA TRP A 84 10.77 -5.05 -0.45
C TRP A 84 11.43 -4.22 0.62
N SER A 85 12.70 -4.49 0.89
CA SER A 85 13.52 -3.70 1.79
C SER A 85 14.88 -3.43 1.14
N ALA A 86 15.38 -2.21 1.28
CA ALA A 86 16.64 -1.77 0.68
C ALA A 86 17.41 -0.88 1.63
N GLN A 87 18.74 -0.87 1.52
CA GLN A 87 19.59 0.07 2.24
C GLN A 87 19.99 1.24 1.35
N ILE A 88 19.92 2.47 1.92
CA ILE A 88 20.40 3.67 1.26
C ILE A 88 21.93 3.73 1.39
N PRO A 89 22.69 3.87 0.30
CA PRO A 89 24.15 3.98 0.37
C PRO A 89 24.56 5.27 1.11
N ARG A 90 25.57 5.18 1.98
CA ARG A 90 26.09 6.31 2.74
C ARG A 90 27.45 6.79 2.22
N THR A 91 28.20 5.89 1.63
CA THR A 91 29.56 6.12 1.14
C THR A 91 29.69 5.70 -0.31
N TRP A 92 30.77 6.11 -0.97
CA TRP A 92 31.05 5.67 -2.33
C TRP A 92 31.28 4.16 -2.42
N ASP A 93 31.80 3.56 -1.37
CA ASP A 93 32.06 2.11 -1.33
C ASP A 93 30.76 1.30 -1.30
N ASP A 94 29.69 1.87 -0.71
CA ASP A 94 28.35 1.26 -0.62
C ASP A 94 27.46 1.57 -1.84
N ARG A 95 27.97 2.26 -2.86
CA ARG A 95 27.18 2.77 -3.99
C ARG A 95 26.33 1.73 -4.72
N LEU A 96 26.74 0.46 -4.70
CA LEU A 96 25.96 -0.62 -5.33
C LEU A 96 24.62 -0.90 -4.64
N LEU A 97 24.46 -0.50 -3.38
CA LEU A 97 23.18 -0.60 -2.67
C LEU A 97 22.07 0.25 -3.32
N ILE A 98 22.44 1.22 -4.17
CA ILE A 98 21.45 1.98 -4.95
C ILE A 98 20.60 1.08 -5.86
N LEU A 99 21.15 -0.04 -6.31
CA LEU A 99 20.42 -1.00 -7.14
C LEU A 99 19.23 -1.58 -6.41
N GLU A 100 19.37 -1.92 -5.13
CA GLU A 100 18.28 -2.40 -4.28
C GLU A 100 17.18 -1.32 -4.11
N CYS A 101 17.59 -0.06 -3.97
CA CYS A 101 16.66 1.07 -3.92
C CYS A 101 15.91 1.25 -5.24
N LEU A 102 16.60 1.08 -6.37
CA LEU A 102 15.96 1.14 -7.70
C LEU A 102 15.00 -0.03 -7.92
N GLU A 103 15.32 -1.23 -7.44
CA GLU A 103 14.43 -2.39 -7.49
C GLU A 103 13.16 -2.16 -6.63
N LEU A 104 13.31 -1.55 -5.44
CA LEU A 104 12.17 -1.16 -4.61
C LEU A 104 11.25 -0.17 -5.34
N LEU A 105 11.81 0.87 -5.94
CA LEU A 105 11.06 1.85 -6.70
C LEU A 105 10.41 1.24 -7.96
N GLY A 106 11.13 0.35 -8.64
CA GLY A 106 10.61 -0.41 -9.79
C GLY A 106 9.43 -1.30 -9.40
N THR A 107 9.53 -1.97 -8.26
CA THR A 107 8.44 -2.78 -7.70
C THR A 107 7.22 -1.92 -7.41
N LEU A 108 7.40 -0.78 -6.74
CA LEU A 108 6.31 0.17 -6.47
C LEU A 108 5.67 0.66 -7.78
N TYR A 109 6.47 1.00 -8.78
CA TYR A 109 5.97 1.47 -10.06
C TYR A 109 5.09 0.44 -10.76
N ILE A 110 5.53 -0.83 -10.81
CA ILE A 110 4.74 -1.93 -11.38
C ILE A 110 3.44 -2.14 -10.62
N GLU A 111 3.48 -2.10 -9.30
CA GLU A 111 2.30 -2.22 -8.45
C GLU A 111 1.28 -1.09 -8.69
N LEU A 112 1.75 0.14 -8.88
CA LEU A 112 0.88 1.28 -9.20
C LEU A 112 0.25 1.16 -10.60
N LEU A 113 0.96 0.62 -11.59
CA LEU A 113 0.39 0.31 -12.89
C LEU A 113 -0.72 -0.75 -12.79
N HIS A 114 -0.48 -1.83 -12.06
CA HIS A 114 -1.50 -2.85 -11.78
C HIS A 114 -2.72 -2.27 -11.04
N ALA A 115 -2.48 -1.37 -10.09
CA ALA A 115 -3.56 -0.70 -9.37
C ALA A 115 -4.45 0.14 -10.32
N GLN A 116 -3.87 0.82 -11.29
CA GLN A 116 -4.63 1.56 -12.31
C GLN A 116 -5.50 0.64 -13.18
N GLU A 117 -4.97 -0.52 -13.57
CA GLU A 117 -5.75 -1.52 -14.33
C GLU A 117 -6.93 -2.05 -13.53
N ILE A 118 -6.72 -2.32 -12.23
CA ILE A 118 -7.77 -2.79 -11.33
C ILE A 118 -8.81 -1.69 -11.10
N GLU A 119 -8.39 -0.44 -10.93
CA GLU A 119 -9.31 0.70 -10.81
C GLU A 119 -10.19 0.87 -12.05
N SER A 120 -9.62 0.71 -13.23
CA SER A 120 -10.39 0.75 -14.48
C SER A 120 -11.48 -0.32 -14.51
N LYS A 121 -11.17 -1.54 -14.06
CA LYS A 121 -12.16 -2.63 -13.92
C LYS A 121 -13.24 -2.30 -12.89
N LEU A 122 -12.86 -1.74 -11.74
CA LEU A 122 -13.82 -1.33 -10.71
C LEU A 122 -14.77 -0.24 -11.23
N LEU A 123 -14.27 0.69 -12.04
CA LEU A 123 -15.10 1.71 -12.68
C LEU A 123 -16.08 1.09 -13.69
N GLU A 124 -15.63 0.14 -14.51
CA GLU A 124 -16.49 -0.59 -15.44
C GLU A 124 -17.58 -1.36 -14.70
N GLU A 125 -17.23 -2.10 -13.65
CA GLU A 125 -18.18 -2.85 -12.81
C GLU A 125 -19.17 -1.94 -12.10
N ARG A 126 -18.76 -0.73 -11.71
CA ARG A 126 -19.64 0.28 -11.08
C ARG A 126 -20.69 0.80 -12.05
N VAL A 127 -20.32 0.99 -13.32
CA VAL A 127 -21.17 1.61 -14.34
C VAL A 127 -22.07 0.57 -15.04
N ASN A 128 -21.60 -0.68 -15.18
CA ASN A 128 -22.34 -1.73 -15.84
C ASN A 128 -23.54 -2.18 -15.01
N VAL A 129 -24.72 -2.19 -15.66
CA VAL A 129 -26.00 -2.61 -15.08
C VAL A 129 -26.03 -4.13 -14.83
N ASP A 130 -25.21 -4.92 -15.54
CA ASP A 130 -25.03 -6.34 -15.32
C ASP A 130 -24.21 -6.56 -14.04
N ARG A 131 -24.91 -6.90 -12.97
CA ARG A 131 -24.30 -7.11 -11.65
C ARG A 131 -23.24 -8.21 -11.72
N PRO A 132 -22.04 -7.99 -11.17
CA PRO A 132 -21.06 -9.05 -11.04
C PRO A 132 -21.64 -10.22 -10.27
N SER A 133 -21.31 -11.45 -10.68
CA SER A 133 -21.84 -12.70 -10.14
C SER A 133 -21.24 -13.09 -8.78
N GLY A 134 -20.95 -12.13 -7.90
CA GLY A 134 -20.28 -12.35 -6.61
C GLY A 134 -20.65 -11.32 -5.55
N PRO A 135 -20.04 -11.43 -4.35
CA PRO A 135 -20.27 -10.47 -3.29
C PRO A 135 -19.81 -9.07 -3.71
N LEU A 136 -20.63 -8.08 -3.43
CA LEU A 136 -20.34 -6.67 -3.70
C LEU A 136 -19.53 -6.04 -2.56
N ILE A 137 -18.79 -4.98 -2.86
CA ILE A 137 -18.00 -4.24 -1.87
C ILE A 137 -18.90 -3.74 -0.72
N ARG A 138 -20.11 -3.28 -1.00
CA ARG A 138 -21.05 -2.83 0.05
C ARG A 138 -21.32 -3.87 1.14
N SER A 139 -21.15 -5.18 0.84
CA SER A 139 -21.35 -6.24 1.83
C SER A 139 -20.32 -6.23 2.97
N ILE A 140 -19.22 -5.51 2.80
CA ILE A 140 -18.18 -5.34 3.83
C ILE A 140 -18.34 -4.04 4.62
N MET A 141 -19.22 -3.16 4.18
CA MET A 141 -19.53 -1.88 4.86
C MET A 141 -20.64 -2.04 5.91
N GLU A 142 -21.42 -3.11 5.82
CA GLU A 142 -22.45 -3.52 6.78
C GLU A 142 -21.83 -4.31 7.96
#